data_8bfc58ed60b61693429b4a2a95218b16
#
_entry.id   8bfc58ed60b61693429b4a2a95218b16
#
_cell.length_a   1.000
_cell.length_b   1.000
_cell.length_c   1.000
_cell.angle_alpha   90.00
_cell.angle_beta   90.00
_cell.angle_gamma   90.00
#
_symmetry.space_group_name_H-M   'P 1'
#
loop_
_entity.id
_entity.type
_entity.pdbx_description
1 polymer ?
#
loop_
_entity_poly.entity_id
_entity_poly.type
_entity_poly.pdbx_seq_one_letter_code
_entity_poly.pdbx_strand_id
1 'polypeptide(L)'
;MKKVLFWILAVVITLSASIYQRKTGPTNPKYETVFLAGDEYRFKLPRSGGETDCSVVLKGFGTPQMIDSLGLDINAVMHWRKYPGGGEYTAVQMLPAAEGLTAFLPVQPAAGKLEYYIELETFRKDDDTSLKTRTMICYDEPLIIRFKGDVPAWALIPHILCMFISMLFGAYAFLCALANMPQYRRYTLLSFWLLVLGGFVFGPIVQKYAFDIFWSGFPFGGDLTDNKTLFAAVVLLFAVLTGKKRWNRWAVVVAMAVMFAIFSIPHSMRGSELNHETGVIESAK
;
A
#
# COMPACT_ATOMS: atom_id res chain seq x y z
N MET A 1 13.01 27.71 -23.22
CA MET A 1 12.10 26.60 -23.60
C MET A 1 12.52 25.25 -23.02
N LYS A 2 13.72 24.68 -23.26
CA LYS A 2 14.15 23.36 -22.76
C LYS A 2 14.01 23.16 -21.25
N LYS A 3 14.36 24.17 -20.41
CA LYS A 3 14.25 24.07 -18.94
C LYS A 3 12.80 23.88 -18.47
N VAL A 4 11.86 24.63 -19.04
CA VAL A 4 10.44 24.53 -18.70
C VAL A 4 9.90 23.15 -19.09
N LEU A 5 10.22 22.68 -20.29
CA LEU A 5 9.84 21.35 -20.74
C LEU A 5 10.36 20.25 -19.80
N PHE A 6 11.61 20.35 -19.34
CA PHE A 6 12.18 19.34 -18.41
C PHE A 6 11.51 19.36 -17.04
N TRP A 7 11.06 20.51 -16.55
CA TRP A 7 10.27 20.59 -15.33
C TRP A 7 8.90 19.93 -15.50
N ILE A 8 8.23 20.20 -16.62
CA ILE A 8 6.94 19.54 -16.92
C ILE A 8 7.12 18.02 -16.99
N LEU A 9 8.13 17.53 -17.72
CA LEU A 9 8.42 16.11 -17.81
C LEU A 9 8.80 15.50 -16.45
N ALA A 10 9.58 16.19 -15.63
CA ALA A 10 9.93 15.73 -14.28
C ALA A 10 8.69 15.59 -13.38
N VAL A 11 7.76 16.52 -13.45
CA VAL A 11 6.47 16.44 -12.74
C VAL A 11 5.67 15.24 -13.23
N VAL A 12 5.54 15.07 -14.55
CA VAL A 12 4.80 13.91 -15.14
C VAL A 12 5.41 12.59 -14.70
N ILE A 13 6.73 12.43 -14.77
CA ILE A 13 7.45 11.21 -14.34
C ILE A 13 7.17 10.94 -12.86
N THR A 14 7.31 11.95 -12.00
CA THR A 14 7.13 11.81 -10.55
C THR A 14 5.69 11.42 -10.21
N LEU A 15 4.71 12.10 -10.79
CA LEU A 15 3.30 11.80 -10.55
C LEU A 15 2.91 10.41 -11.07
N SER A 16 3.38 10.04 -12.27
CA SER A 16 3.10 8.71 -12.85
C SER A 16 3.66 7.59 -11.98
N ALA A 17 4.92 7.71 -11.53
CA ALA A 17 5.52 6.73 -10.62
C ALA A 17 4.77 6.64 -9.28
N SER A 18 4.35 7.77 -8.72
CA SER A 18 3.61 7.82 -7.45
C SER A 18 2.22 7.23 -7.56
N ILE A 19 1.49 7.52 -8.65
CA ILE A 19 0.17 6.95 -8.91
C ILE A 19 0.26 5.44 -9.13
N TYR A 20 1.24 4.99 -9.92
CA TYR A 20 1.50 3.58 -10.14
C TYR A 20 1.76 2.85 -8.83
N GLN A 21 2.71 3.35 -8.02
CA GLN A 21 3.06 2.77 -6.73
C GLN A 21 1.85 2.68 -5.77
N ARG A 22 1.02 3.73 -5.73
CA ARG A 22 -0.18 3.74 -4.90
C ARG A 22 -1.23 2.71 -5.37
N LYS A 23 -1.47 2.61 -6.68
CA LYS A 23 -2.48 1.71 -7.24
C LYS A 23 -2.09 0.24 -7.15
N THR A 24 -0.80 -0.08 -7.27
CA THR A 24 -0.28 -1.46 -7.25
C THR A 24 0.16 -1.93 -5.86
N GLY A 25 0.11 -1.04 -4.85
CA GLY A 25 0.51 -1.37 -3.48
C GLY A 25 -0.44 -2.37 -2.80
N PRO A 26 0.08 -3.26 -1.93
CA PRO A 26 -0.69 -4.31 -1.27
C PRO A 26 -1.73 -3.78 -0.27
N THR A 27 -1.63 -2.53 0.15
CA THR A 27 -2.58 -1.87 1.06
C THR A 27 -3.69 -1.11 0.32
N ASN A 28 -3.65 -1.08 -1.02
CA ASN A 28 -4.73 -0.52 -1.81
C ASN A 28 -5.97 -1.40 -1.67
N PRO A 29 -7.17 -0.84 -1.43
CA PRO A 29 -8.39 -1.64 -1.36
C PRO A 29 -8.59 -2.49 -2.61
N LYS A 30 -9.05 -3.72 -2.42
CA LYS A 30 -9.46 -4.60 -3.52
C LYS A 30 -10.89 -4.23 -3.94
N TYR A 31 -11.11 -4.18 -5.23
CA TYR A 31 -12.45 -4.03 -5.79
C TYR A 31 -12.86 -5.35 -6.40
N GLU A 32 -13.94 -5.93 -5.89
CA GLU A 32 -14.53 -7.17 -6.41
C GLU A 32 -15.92 -6.90 -6.97
N THR A 33 -16.21 -7.54 -8.10
CA THR A 33 -17.49 -7.46 -8.78
C THR A 33 -18.22 -8.79 -8.65
N VAL A 34 -19.45 -8.72 -8.18
CA VAL A 34 -20.32 -9.89 -7.98
C VAL A 34 -21.62 -9.68 -8.73
N PHE A 35 -22.06 -10.69 -9.47
CA PHE A 35 -23.36 -10.67 -10.14
C PHE A 35 -24.37 -11.45 -9.30
N LEU A 36 -25.45 -10.77 -8.88
CA LEU A 36 -26.50 -11.31 -8.03
C LEU A 36 -27.86 -10.83 -8.51
N ALA A 37 -28.80 -11.76 -8.62
CA ALA A 37 -30.17 -11.47 -9.06
C ALA A 37 -30.29 -10.72 -10.41
N GLY A 38 -29.27 -10.79 -11.27
CA GLY A 38 -29.21 -10.10 -12.56
C GLY A 38 -28.52 -8.73 -12.53
N ASP A 39 -28.14 -8.23 -11.35
CA ASP A 39 -27.47 -6.95 -11.17
C ASP A 39 -25.97 -7.14 -10.84
N GLU A 40 -25.19 -6.13 -11.19
CA GLU A 40 -23.75 -6.07 -10.91
C GLU A 40 -23.48 -5.23 -9.66
N TYR A 41 -22.85 -5.84 -8.64
CA TYR A 41 -22.44 -5.16 -7.41
C TYR A 41 -20.92 -5.10 -7.33
N ARG A 42 -20.40 -3.89 -7.11
CA ARG A 42 -18.94 -3.66 -6.96
C ARG A 42 -18.62 -3.28 -5.53
N PHE A 43 -17.91 -4.16 -4.83
CA PHE A 43 -17.51 -3.97 -3.44
C PHE A 43 -16.08 -3.46 -3.33
N LYS A 44 -15.87 -2.52 -2.40
CA LYS A 44 -14.55 -2.03 -2.02
C LYS A 44 -14.15 -2.68 -0.69
N LEU A 45 -13.24 -3.64 -0.76
CA LEU A 45 -12.79 -4.43 0.38
C LEU A 45 -11.48 -3.88 0.96
N PRO A 46 -11.40 -3.61 2.27
CA PRO A 46 -10.23 -2.99 2.90
C PRO A 46 -9.03 -3.94 2.96
N ARG A 47 -7.81 -3.39 2.79
CA ARG A 47 -6.54 -4.08 2.95
C ARG A 47 -5.60 -3.37 3.92
N SER A 48 -6.09 -2.35 4.64
CA SER A 48 -5.36 -1.61 5.67
C SER A 48 -6.30 -1.28 6.83
N GLY A 49 -5.93 -1.67 8.04
CA GLY A 49 -6.58 -1.32 9.30
C GLY A 49 -5.76 -0.31 10.10
N GLY A 50 -6.40 0.34 11.06
CA GLY A 50 -5.81 1.27 12.03
C GLY A 50 -5.77 0.69 13.45
N GLU A 51 -5.93 1.56 14.45
CA GLU A 51 -5.91 1.21 15.88
C GLU A 51 -7.26 0.76 16.43
N THR A 52 -8.26 0.62 15.57
CA THR A 52 -9.62 0.15 15.94
C THR A 52 -10.04 -0.99 15.03
N ASP A 53 -11.11 -1.67 15.41
CA ASP A 53 -11.71 -2.70 14.58
C ASP A 53 -12.02 -2.16 13.17
N CYS A 54 -11.68 -2.93 12.15
CA CYS A 54 -11.84 -2.50 10.76
C CYS A 54 -13.18 -2.97 10.21
N SER A 55 -14.04 -2.01 9.83
CA SER A 55 -15.31 -2.32 9.19
C SER A 55 -15.12 -2.83 7.76
N VAL A 56 -15.76 -3.96 7.44
CA VAL A 56 -15.90 -4.50 6.09
C VAL A 56 -17.35 -4.31 5.68
N VAL A 57 -17.59 -3.50 4.65
CA VAL A 57 -18.94 -3.10 4.23
C VAL A 57 -19.19 -3.52 2.79
N LEU A 58 -20.23 -4.31 2.56
CA LEU A 58 -20.77 -4.56 1.23
C LEU A 58 -21.72 -3.42 0.85
N LYS A 59 -21.11 -2.30 0.43
CA LYS A 59 -21.83 -1.03 0.23
C LYS A 59 -22.95 -1.15 -0.81
N GLY A 60 -24.14 -0.67 -0.43
CA GLY A 60 -25.34 -0.70 -1.28
C GLY A 60 -25.99 -2.08 -1.39
N PHE A 61 -25.45 -3.11 -0.72
CA PHE A 61 -25.99 -4.45 -0.75
C PHE A 61 -26.51 -4.89 0.63
N GLY A 62 -27.70 -5.52 0.64
CA GLY A 62 -28.33 -5.96 1.88
C GLY A 62 -28.85 -4.84 2.78
N THR A 63 -29.10 -3.66 2.21
CA THR A 63 -29.85 -2.60 2.92
C THR A 63 -31.31 -3.04 3.08
N PRO A 64 -32.01 -2.63 4.16
CA PRO A 64 -33.42 -2.98 4.36
C PRO A 64 -34.30 -2.71 3.13
N GLN A 65 -34.09 -1.57 2.48
CA GLN A 65 -34.83 -1.19 1.29
C GLN A 65 -34.58 -2.12 0.10
N MET A 66 -33.34 -2.59 -0.07
CA MET A 66 -32.98 -3.54 -1.14
C MET A 66 -33.57 -4.93 -0.88
N ILE A 67 -33.48 -5.43 0.35
CA ILE A 67 -34.03 -6.73 0.75
C ILE A 67 -35.54 -6.75 0.48
N ASP A 68 -36.24 -5.69 0.83
CA ASP A 68 -37.68 -5.58 0.61
C ASP A 68 -38.04 -5.47 -0.89
N SER A 69 -37.23 -4.74 -1.67
CA SER A 69 -37.49 -4.54 -3.11
C SER A 69 -37.24 -5.80 -3.95
N LEU A 70 -36.27 -6.62 -3.59
CA LEU A 70 -35.88 -7.82 -4.34
C LEU A 70 -36.65 -9.08 -3.90
N GLY A 71 -37.35 -9.04 -2.75
CA GLY A 71 -37.98 -10.23 -2.19
C GLY A 71 -36.99 -11.36 -1.89
N LEU A 72 -35.73 -11.03 -1.61
CA LEU A 72 -34.66 -11.94 -1.30
C LEU A 72 -34.29 -11.86 0.17
N ASP A 73 -34.04 -13.02 0.79
CA ASP A 73 -33.30 -13.09 2.03
C ASP A 73 -31.82 -13.24 1.71
N ILE A 74 -31.00 -12.46 2.40
CA ILE A 74 -29.56 -12.40 2.19
C ILE A 74 -28.86 -12.76 3.48
N ASN A 75 -28.00 -13.78 3.41
CA ASN A 75 -27.14 -14.20 4.49
C ASN A 75 -25.69 -14.00 4.03
N ALA A 76 -24.91 -13.19 4.77
CA ALA A 76 -23.50 -12.98 4.49
C ALA A 76 -22.66 -13.27 5.72
N VAL A 77 -21.62 -14.04 5.56
CA VAL A 77 -20.69 -14.43 6.61
C VAL A 77 -19.27 -14.05 6.18
N MET A 78 -18.61 -13.25 6.98
CA MET A 78 -17.20 -12.95 6.83
C MET A 78 -16.39 -13.99 7.61
N HIS A 79 -15.44 -14.64 6.94
CA HIS A 79 -14.51 -15.59 7.51
C HIS A 79 -13.13 -14.96 7.59
N TRP A 80 -12.52 -14.94 8.76
CA TRP A 80 -11.19 -14.39 8.96
C TRP A 80 -10.31 -15.25 9.86
N ARG A 81 -8.98 -15.14 9.69
CA ARG A 81 -7.97 -15.72 10.59
C ARG A 81 -6.70 -14.88 10.62
N LYS A 82 -5.82 -15.17 11.56
CA LYS A 82 -4.49 -14.54 11.67
C LYS A 82 -3.59 -14.95 10.49
N TYR A 83 -2.81 -13.99 9.98
CA TYR A 83 -1.87 -14.20 8.89
C TYR A 83 -0.47 -13.63 9.25
N PRO A 84 0.63 -14.33 8.93
CA PRO A 84 0.70 -15.74 8.57
C PRO A 84 0.43 -16.64 9.79
N GLY A 85 0.20 -17.91 9.58
CA GLY A 85 0.08 -18.86 10.69
C GLY A 85 -0.97 -19.93 10.46
N GLY A 86 -1.99 -19.67 9.66
CA GLY A 86 -3.04 -20.64 9.43
C GLY A 86 -3.97 -20.81 10.64
N GLY A 87 -4.55 -21.95 10.81
CA GLY A 87 -5.60 -22.23 11.78
C GLY A 87 -6.99 -22.15 11.17
N GLU A 88 -8.00 -22.39 11.98
CA GLU A 88 -9.39 -22.32 11.53
C GLU A 88 -9.85 -20.90 11.32
N TYR A 89 -10.75 -20.72 10.36
CA TYR A 89 -11.40 -19.45 10.14
C TYR A 89 -12.46 -19.17 11.20
N THR A 90 -12.46 -17.98 11.75
CA THR A 90 -13.55 -17.47 12.59
C THR A 90 -14.63 -16.89 11.69
N ALA A 91 -15.85 -17.39 11.81
CA ALA A 91 -16.99 -16.92 11.06
C ALA A 91 -17.69 -15.79 11.84
N VAL A 92 -17.97 -14.68 11.16
CA VAL A 92 -18.69 -13.51 11.71
C VAL A 92 -19.83 -13.14 10.79
N GLN A 93 -21.06 -13.16 11.33
CA GLN A 93 -22.25 -12.74 10.60
C GLN A 93 -22.16 -11.25 10.21
N MET A 94 -22.38 -10.95 8.94
CA MET A 94 -22.54 -9.55 8.49
C MET A 94 -23.98 -9.11 8.72
N LEU A 95 -24.13 -7.97 9.39
CA LEU A 95 -25.45 -7.44 9.76
C LEU A 95 -25.85 -6.27 8.86
N PRO A 96 -27.15 -6.13 8.56
CA PRO A 96 -27.65 -4.97 7.83
C PRO A 96 -27.36 -3.65 8.58
N ALA A 97 -26.77 -2.70 7.87
CA ALA A 97 -26.50 -1.36 8.35
C ALA A 97 -26.91 -0.33 7.30
N ALA A 98 -26.84 0.96 7.64
CA ALA A 98 -27.28 2.04 6.75
C ALA A 98 -26.58 2.04 5.38
N GLU A 99 -25.30 1.63 5.31
CA GLU A 99 -24.53 1.62 4.06
C GLU A 99 -24.55 0.26 3.34
N GLY A 100 -24.99 -0.81 3.98
CA GLY A 100 -25.02 -2.18 3.49
C GLY A 100 -24.67 -3.20 4.56
N LEU A 101 -24.49 -4.46 4.18
CA LEU A 101 -24.09 -5.51 5.11
C LEU A 101 -22.69 -5.21 5.66
N THR A 102 -22.55 -5.23 6.98
CA THR A 102 -21.34 -4.82 7.69
C THR A 102 -20.90 -5.88 8.71
N ALA A 103 -19.63 -6.17 8.75
CA ALA A 103 -18.96 -6.90 9.81
C ALA A 103 -17.65 -6.20 10.19
N PHE A 104 -17.05 -6.59 11.32
CA PHE A 104 -15.82 -5.99 11.82
C PHE A 104 -14.72 -7.03 11.96
N LEU A 105 -13.54 -6.72 11.40
CA LEU A 105 -12.32 -7.45 11.66
C LEU A 105 -11.70 -6.91 12.96
N PRO A 106 -11.32 -7.78 13.90
CA PRO A 106 -10.75 -7.33 15.17
C PRO A 106 -9.40 -6.64 14.96
N VAL A 107 -9.21 -5.53 15.66
CA VAL A 107 -7.93 -4.80 15.66
C VAL A 107 -6.76 -5.73 15.99
N GLN A 108 -5.64 -5.52 15.33
CA GLN A 108 -4.38 -6.21 15.60
C GLN A 108 -3.31 -5.22 16.05
N PRO A 109 -2.30 -5.68 16.80
CA PRO A 109 -1.12 -4.87 17.04
C PRO A 109 -0.47 -4.36 15.75
N ALA A 110 0.38 -3.36 15.86
CA ALA A 110 1.12 -2.81 14.72
C ALA A 110 1.85 -3.92 13.94
N ALA A 111 1.82 -3.85 12.62
CA ALA A 111 2.29 -4.87 11.67
C ALA A 111 1.53 -6.22 11.72
N GLY A 112 0.53 -6.39 12.57
CA GLY A 112 -0.35 -7.54 12.58
C GLY A 112 -1.19 -7.61 11.31
N LYS A 113 -1.45 -8.83 10.85
CA LYS A 113 -2.23 -9.09 9.63
C LYS A 113 -3.32 -10.11 9.92
N LEU A 114 -4.43 -9.94 9.23
CA LEU A 114 -5.49 -10.93 9.09
C LEU A 114 -5.69 -11.24 7.62
N GLU A 115 -6.14 -12.45 7.32
CA GLU A 115 -6.69 -12.76 6.01
C GLU A 115 -8.18 -13.04 6.15
N TYR A 116 -8.97 -12.66 5.15
CA TYR A 116 -10.41 -12.84 5.18
C TYR A 116 -11.01 -13.03 3.79
N TYR A 117 -12.17 -13.69 3.75
CA TYR A 117 -13.06 -13.81 2.60
C TYR A 117 -14.50 -13.70 3.05
N ILE A 118 -15.44 -13.55 2.12
CA ILE A 118 -16.85 -13.42 2.43
C ILE A 118 -17.64 -14.48 1.68
N GLU A 119 -18.51 -15.16 2.40
CA GLU A 119 -19.52 -16.06 1.89
C GLU A 119 -20.86 -15.34 1.84
N LEU A 120 -21.48 -15.33 0.68
CA LEU A 120 -22.75 -14.67 0.43
C LEU A 120 -23.77 -15.68 -0.07
N GLU A 121 -24.88 -15.81 0.62
CA GLU A 121 -26.00 -16.69 0.26
C GLU A 121 -27.25 -15.84 0.03
N THR A 122 -28.00 -16.13 -1.03
CA THR A 122 -29.26 -15.48 -1.33
C THR A 122 -30.38 -16.52 -1.47
N PHE A 123 -31.55 -16.21 -0.92
CA PHE A 123 -32.74 -17.07 -0.93
C PHE A 123 -33.92 -16.25 -1.43
N ARG A 124 -34.93 -16.87 -2.07
CA ARG A 124 -36.23 -16.26 -2.31
C ARG A 124 -37.12 -16.39 -1.07
N LYS A 125 -37.81 -15.31 -0.69
CA LYS A 125 -38.71 -15.25 0.45
C LYS A 125 -39.95 -16.18 0.31
N ASP A 126 -40.36 -16.46 -0.93
CA ASP A 126 -41.65 -17.08 -1.23
C ASP A 126 -41.59 -18.59 -1.45
N ASP A 127 -40.41 -19.22 -1.37
CA ASP A 127 -40.28 -20.65 -1.69
C ASP A 127 -39.19 -21.30 -0.83
N ASP A 128 -39.60 -22.05 0.15
CA ASP A 128 -38.72 -22.81 1.08
C ASP A 128 -37.85 -23.88 0.38
N THR A 129 -38.12 -24.15 -0.92
CA THR A 129 -37.37 -25.06 -1.79
C THR A 129 -36.52 -24.33 -2.82
N SER A 130 -36.44 -22.98 -2.79
CA SER A 130 -35.83 -22.18 -3.81
C SER A 130 -34.31 -22.30 -3.87
N LEU A 131 -33.81 -22.18 -5.07
CA LEU A 131 -32.38 -22.22 -5.43
C LEU A 131 -31.57 -21.26 -4.57
N LYS A 132 -30.85 -21.85 -3.62
CA LYS A 132 -29.86 -21.09 -2.82
C LYS A 132 -28.65 -20.79 -3.69
N THR A 133 -28.44 -19.52 -3.99
CA THR A 133 -27.21 -19.10 -4.65
C THR A 133 -26.15 -18.81 -3.60
N ARG A 134 -25.02 -19.49 -3.68
CA ARG A 134 -23.86 -19.27 -2.83
C ARG A 134 -22.74 -18.67 -3.66
N THR A 135 -22.27 -17.50 -3.26
CA THR A 135 -21.18 -16.78 -3.90
C THR A 135 -20.05 -16.57 -2.89
N MET A 136 -18.85 -16.95 -3.28
CA MET A 136 -17.66 -16.79 -2.45
C MET A 136 -16.85 -15.62 -2.98
N ILE A 137 -16.65 -14.60 -2.15
CA ILE A 137 -15.90 -13.39 -2.50
C ILE A 137 -14.49 -13.51 -1.94
N CYS A 138 -13.50 -13.57 -2.82
CA CYS A 138 -12.07 -13.70 -2.47
C CYS A 138 -11.73 -15.02 -1.72
N TYR A 139 -12.42 -16.12 -1.99
CA TYR A 139 -12.16 -17.40 -1.33
C TYR A 139 -10.86 -18.06 -1.82
N ASP A 140 -10.65 -18.11 -3.14
CA ASP A 140 -9.46 -18.75 -3.73
C ASP A 140 -8.17 -17.97 -3.40
N GLU A 141 -8.30 -16.65 -3.23
CA GLU A 141 -7.21 -15.75 -2.85
C GLU A 141 -7.71 -14.81 -1.73
N PRO A 142 -7.67 -15.26 -0.45
CA PRO A 142 -8.14 -14.46 0.67
C PRO A 142 -7.42 -13.12 0.79
N LEU A 143 -8.17 -12.10 1.17
CA LEU A 143 -7.65 -10.74 1.27
C LEU A 143 -6.83 -10.56 2.55
N ILE A 144 -5.59 -10.13 2.39
CA ILE A 144 -4.75 -9.78 3.52
C ILE A 144 -4.97 -8.31 3.87
N ILE A 145 -5.37 -8.07 5.12
CA ILE A 145 -5.41 -6.74 5.73
C ILE A 145 -4.27 -6.59 6.73
N ARG A 146 -3.56 -5.45 6.68
CA ARG A 146 -2.47 -5.12 7.58
C ARG A 146 -2.87 -3.96 8.48
N PHE A 147 -2.65 -4.11 9.78
CA PHE A 147 -2.89 -3.09 10.79
C PHE A 147 -1.64 -2.26 11.04
N LYS A 148 -1.84 -0.99 11.31
CA LYS A 148 -0.76 -0.03 11.58
C LYS A 148 -1.21 0.98 12.63
N GLY A 149 -0.25 1.48 13.38
CA GLY A 149 -0.46 2.60 14.29
C GLY A 149 -0.66 3.94 13.57
N ASP A 150 -1.19 4.90 14.28
CA ASP A 150 -1.40 6.25 13.78
C ASP A 150 -0.09 7.03 13.72
N VAL A 151 0.21 7.56 12.54
CA VAL A 151 1.43 8.33 12.29
C VAL A 151 1.11 9.82 12.40
N PRO A 152 1.74 10.57 13.35
CA PRO A 152 1.47 11.98 13.49
C PRO A 152 1.90 12.79 12.27
N ALA A 153 1.10 13.80 11.93
CA ALA A 153 1.29 14.62 10.72
C ALA A 153 2.68 15.29 10.65
N TRP A 154 3.25 15.67 11.80
CA TRP A 154 4.58 16.28 11.86
C TRP A 154 5.71 15.35 11.39
N ALA A 155 5.55 14.04 11.47
CA ALA A 155 6.49 13.05 10.96
C ALA A 155 6.15 12.65 9.51
N LEU A 156 4.86 12.40 9.24
CA LEU A 156 4.38 11.90 7.96
C LEU A 156 4.54 12.93 6.82
N ILE A 157 4.14 14.19 7.07
CA ILE A 157 4.17 15.23 6.03
C ILE A 157 5.60 15.54 5.57
N PRO A 158 6.59 15.80 6.46
CA PRO A 158 7.97 16.00 6.00
C PRO A 158 8.56 14.79 5.30
N HIS A 159 8.27 13.56 5.77
CA HIS A 159 8.68 12.33 5.08
C HIS A 159 8.18 12.33 3.62
N ILE A 160 6.88 12.48 3.43
CA ILE A 160 6.25 12.48 2.10
C ILE A 160 6.86 13.58 1.23
N LEU A 161 6.94 14.81 1.72
CA LEU A 161 7.48 15.95 0.97
C LEU A 161 8.93 15.72 0.55
N CYS A 162 9.79 15.27 1.48
CA CYS A 162 11.20 15.00 1.16
C CYS A 162 11.33 13.91 0.08
N MET A 163 10.57 12.82 0.19
CA MET A 163 10.63 11.73 -0.78
C MET A 163 10.13 12.17 -2.16
N PHE A 164 8.99 12.89 -2.24
CA PHE A 164 8.44 13.39 -3.51
C PHE A 164 9.33 14.42 -4.17
N ILE A 165 9.85 15.40 -3.40
CA ILE A 165 10.74 16.44 -3.94
C ILE A 165 12.09 15.84 -4.34
N SER A 166 12.59 14.83 -3.59
CA SER A 166 13.77 14.06 -3.99
C SER A 166 13.58 13.42 -5.36
N MET A 167 12.44 12.75 -5.56
CA MET A 167 12.14 12.10 -6.84
C MET A 167 11.95 13.13 -7.98
N LEU A 168 11.29 14.25 -7.70
CA LEU A 168 11.13 15.35 -8.68
C LEU A 168 12.47 15.93 -9.11
N PHE A 169 13.36 16.21 -8.16
CA PHE A 169 14.70 16.73 -8.47
C PHE A 169 15.57 15.67 -9.15
N GLY A 170 15.41 14.39 -8.79
CA GLY A 170 16.03 13.27 -9.48
C GLY A 170 15.62 13.18 -10.94
N ALA A 171 14.31 13.30 -11.24
CA ALA A 171 13.79 13.32 -12.60
C ALA A 171 14.35 14.50 -13.42
N TYR A 172 14.36 15.67 -12.83
CA TYR A 172 14.93 16.84 -13.49
C TYR A 172 16.45 16.69 -13.69
N ALA A 173 17.19 16.17 -12.72
CA ALA A 173 18.62 15.89 -12.84
C ALA A 173 18.91 14.87 -13.94
N PHE A 174 18.12 13.82 -14.04
CA PHE A 174 18.20 12.80 -15.10
C PHE A 174 18.09 13.44 -16.49
N LEU A 175 17.03 14.23 -16.73
CA LEU A 175 16.80 14.91 -18.01
C LEU A 175 17.92 15.90 -18.35
N CYS A 176 18.39 16.66 -17.34
CA CYS A 176 19.52 17.57 -17.52
C CYS A 176 20.83 16.84 -17.82
N ALA A 177 21.10 15.68 -17.19
CA ALA A 177 22.28 14.88 -17.45
C ALA A 177 22.28 14.28 -18.86
N LEU A 178 21.13 13.78 -19.34
CA LEU A 178 20.96 13.32 -20.71
C LEU A 178 21.26 14.44 -21.73
N ALA A 179 20.75 15.64 -21.48
CA ALA A 179 20.95 16.80 -22.32
C ALA A 179 22.30 17.52 -22.11
N ASN A 180 23.18 16.98 -21.28
CA ASN A 180 24.48 17.57 -20.92
C ASN A 180 24.37 19.00 -20.35
N MET A 181 23.31 19.31 -19.62
CA MET A 181 23.06 20.60 -19.00
C MET A 181 23.66 20.64 -17.58
N PRO A 182 24.49 21.61 -17.19
CA PRO A 182 25.23 21.57 -15.91
C PRO A 182 24.36 21.54 -14.65
N GLN A 183 23.08 21.89 -14.77
CA GLN A 183 22.12 21.89 -13.68
C GLN A 183 21.96 20.48 -13.03
N TYR A 184 22.22 19.38 -13.75
CA TYR A 184 22.14 18.03 -13.19
C TYR A 184 22.95 17.88 -11.90
N ARG A 185 24.09 18.58 -11.76
CA ARG A 185 24.95 18.50 -10.58
C ARG A 185 24.22 18.95 -9.31
N ARG A 186 23.64 20.15 -9.35
CA ARG A 186 22.90 20.73 -8.22
C ARG A 186 21.69 19.87 -7.84
N TYR A 187 20.91 19.46 -8.83
CA TYR A 187 19.68 18.70 -8.57
C TYR A 187 19.95 17.26 -8.13
N THR A 188 21.07 16.66 -8.54
CA THR A 188 21.52 15.38 -7.96
C THR A 188 21.85 15.52 -6.47
N LEU A 189 22.54 16.57 -6.08
CA LEU A 189 22.84 16.82 -4.66
C LEU A 189 21.58 17.08 -3.84
N LEU A 190 20.67 17.90 -4.35
CA LEU A 190 19.39 18.17 -3.69
C LEU A 190 18.54 16.90 -3.56
N SER A 191 18.45 16.10 -4.62
CA SER A 191 17.75 14.82 -4.59
C SER A 191 18.36 13.88 -3.55
N PHE A 192 19.70 13.76 -3.51
CA PHE A 192 20.38 12.90 -2.55
C PHE A 192 20.10 13.33 -1.09
N TRP A 193 20.27 14.60 -0.76
CA TRP A 193 20.06 15.07 0.61
C TRP A 193 18.60 14.98 1.06
N LEU A 194 17.66 15.22 0.16
CA LEU A 194 16.25 15.03 0.44
C LEU A 194 15.90 13.55 0.63
N LEU A 195 16.51 12.65 -0.15
CA LEU A 195 16.39 11.21 0.07
C LEU A 195 16.94 10.80 1.44
N VAL A 196 18.10 11.31 1.84
CA VAL A 196 18.68 11.05 3.14
C VAL A 196 17.76 11.56 4.26
N LEU A 197 17.31 12.79 4.18
CA LEU A 197 16.42 13.36 5.18
C LEU A 197 15.06 12.63 5.24
N GLY A 198 14.44 12.41 4.09
CA GLY A 198 13.15 11.70 4.01
C GLY A 198 13.26 10.23 4.38
N GLY A 199 14.25 9.52 3.83
CA GLY A 199 14.38 8.07 3.95
C GLY A 199 15.07 7.58 5.22
N PHE A 200 16.02 8.33 5.79
CA PHE A 200 16.81 7.87 6.94
C PHE A 200 16.61 8.69 8.22
N VAL A 201 15.90 9.82 8.15
CA VAL A 201 15.50 10.56 9.36
C VAL A 201 14.00 10.40 9.58
N PHE A 202 13.19 10.92 8.66
CA PHE A 202 11.73 10.83 8.82
C PHE A 202 11.16 9.44 8.54
N GLY A 203 11.75 8.66 7.63
CA GLY A 203 11.32 7.30 7.32
C GLY A 203 11.29 6.38 8.55
N PRO A 204 12.40 6.23 9.29
CA PRO A 204 12.42 5.46 10.54
C PRO A 204 11.42 5.96 11.60
N ILE A 205 11.24 7.27 11.72
CA ILE A 205 10.26 7.85 12.65
C ILE A 205 8.83 7.43 12.23
N VAL A 206 8.48 7.56 10.96
CA VAL A 206 7.18 7.12 10.42
C VAL A 206 6.99 5.62 10.64
N GLN A 207 8.02 4.82 10.40
CA GLN A 207 7.99 3.37 10.58
C GLN A 207 7.80 2.98 12.06
N LYS A 208 8.44 3.70 12.99
CA LYS A 208 8.25 3.50 14.43
C LYS A 208 6.80 3.71 14.86
N TYR A 209 6.17 4.79 14.40
CA TYR A 209 4.75 5.03 14.69
C TYR A 209 3.83 4.02 14.02
N ALA A 210 4.11 3.67 12.75
CA ALA A 210 3.26 2.75 11.99
C ALA A 210 3.39 1.28 12.43
N PHE A 211 4.60 0.83 12.78
CA PHE A 211 4.92 -0.59 12.96
C PHE A 211 5.77 -0.91 14.19
N ASP A 212 5.96 0.04 15.09
CA ASP A 212 6.73 -0.09 16.33
C ASP A 212 8.21 -0.49 16.17
N ILE A 213 8.78 -0.30 14.96
CA ILE A 213 10.18 -0.55 14.65
C ILE A 213 10.77 0.61 13.83
N PHE A 214 12.00 1.06 14.16
CA PHE A 214 12.63 2.16 13.43
C PHE A 214 13.16 1.75 12.05
N TRP A 215 13.71 0.54 11.96
CA TRP A 215 14.35 0.03 10.74
C TRP A 215 14.31 -1.49 10.74
N SER A 216 13.85 -2.08 9.66
CA SER A 216 13.75 -3.53 9.45
C SER A 216 14.44 -4.01 8.16
N GLY A 217 15.20 -3.11 7.51
CA GLY A 217 16.07 -3.44 6.39
C GLY A 217 17.46 -3.93 6.83
N PHE A 218 18.33 -4.20 5.85
CA PHE A 218 19.73 -4.57 6.10
C PHE A 218 20.43 -3.56 7.02
N PRO A 219 21.25 -3.97 8.00
CA PRO A 219 21.64 -5.35 8.32
C PRO A 219 20.67 -6.10 9.25
N PHE A 220 19.59 -5.49 9.73
CA PHE A 220 18.73 -6.03 10.78
C PHE A 220 17.61 -6.92 10.23
N GLY A 221 17.28 -6.81 8.96
CA GLY A 221 16.21 -7.58 8.34
C GLY A 221 16.10 -7.43 6.83
N GLY A 222 15.03 -8.00 6.27
CA GLY A 222 14.78 -8.09 4.84
C GLY A 222 13.67 -7.14 4.32
N ASP A 223 13.20 -6.18 5.13
CA ASP A 223 12.12 -5.27 4.70
C ASP A 223 12.47 -4.59 3.37
N LEU A 224 11.62 -4.84 2.38
CA LEU A 224 11.88 -4.37 1.02
C LEU A 224 11.83 -2.83 0.93
N THR A 225 11.03 -2.17 1.76
CA THR A 225 10.88 -0.71 1.74
C THR A 225 12.16 -0.03 2.23
N ASP A 226 12.73 -0.53 3.30
CA ASP A 226 13.97 -0.02 3.87
C ASP A 226 15.14 -0.34 2.93
N ASN A 227 15.24 -1.58 2.48
CA ASN A 227 16.31 -2.03 1.60
C ASN A 227 16.35 -1.27 0.28
N LYS A 228 15.20 -1.01 -0.34
CA LYS A 228 15.16 -0.22 -1.57
C LYS A 228 15.57 1.24 -1.35
N THR A 229 15.24 1.82 -0.19
CA THR A 229 15.66 3.17 0.18
C THR A 229 17.17 3.23 0.40
N LEU A 230 17.72 2.23 1.10
CA LEU A 230 19.16 2.09 1.30
C LEU A 230 19.90 1.95 -0.04
N PHE A 231 19.42 1.06 -0.91
CA PHE A 231 20.06 0.84 -2.21
C PHE A 231 20.01 2.08 -3.10
N ALA A 232 18.87 2.80 -3.14
CA ALA A 232 18.76 4.07 -3.85
C ALA A 232 19.76 5.11 -3.33
N ALA A 233 19.90 5.21 -2.00
CA ALA A 233 20.85 6.14 -1.40
C ALA A 233 22.30 5.78 -1.73
N VAL A 234 22.68 4.50 -1.70
CA VAL A 234 24.03 4.03 -2.04
C VAL A 234 24.38 4.36 -3.50
N VAL A 235 23.46 4.11 -4.44
CA VAL A 235 23.68 4.40 -5.86
C VAL A 235 23.78 5.89 -6.12
N LEU A 236 22.92 6.70 -5.47
CA LEU A 236 23.02 8.16 -5.56
C LEU A 236 24.29 8.71 -4.93
N LEU A 237 24.69 8.17 -3.77
CA LEU A 237 25.94 8.53 -3.10
C LEU A 237 27.14 8.26 -4.02
N PHE A 238 27.15 7.12 -4.70
CA PHE A 238 28.20 6.81 -5.69
C PHE A 238 28.26 7.87 -6.79
N ALA A 239 27.13 8.26 -7.37
CA ALA A 239 27.07 9.31 -8.37
C ALA A 239 27.58 10.67 -7.85
N VAL A 240 27.25 11.02 -6.59
CA VAL A 240 27.73 12.23 -5.91
C VAL A 240 29.25 12.17 -5.67
N LEU A 241 29.76 11.06 -5.19
CA LEU A 241 31.20 10.87 -4.89
C LEU A 241 32.07 10.93 -6.14
N THR A 242 31.59 10.39 -7.27
CA THR A 242 32.27 10.54 -8.57
C THR A 242 32.36 12.01 -8.97
N GLY A 243 31.43 12.85 -8.51
CA GLY A 243 31.39 14.27 -8.76
C GLY A 243 32.45 15.11 -8.01
N LYS A 244 33.08 14.58 -6.94
CA LYS A 244 34.08 15.32 -6.15
C LYS A 244 35.28 15.77 -6.98
N LYS A 245 35.75 14.95 -7.92
CA LYS A 245 36.89 15.30 -8.81
C LYS A 245 36.40 15.84 -10.16
N ARG A 246 35.50 15.13 -10.80
CA ARG A 246 34.92 15.51 -12.10
C ARG A 246 33.54 14.83 -12.25
N TRP A 247 32.49 15.65 -12.34
CA TRP A 247 31.14 15.15 -12.51
C TRP A 247 31.00 14.27 -13.76
N ASN A 248 30.55 13.05 -13.55
CA ASN A 248 30.23 12.09 -14.63
C ASN A 248 28.71 12.09 -14.83
N ARG A 249 28.25 12.66 -15.95
CA ARG A 249 26.83 12.72 -16.28
C ARG A 249 26.20 11.33 -16.43
N TRP A 250 26.95 10.36 -16.92
CA TRP A 250 26.44 9.00 -17.10
C TRP A 250 26.26 8.26 -15.77
N ALA A 251 27.12 8.51 -14.80
CA ALA A 251 26.91 8.00 -13.44
C ALA A 251 25.61 8.56 -12.86
N VAL A 252 25.29 9.83 -13.09
CA VAL A 252 24.02 10.42 -12.67
C VAL A 252 22.84 9.81 -13.42
N VAL A 253 22.93 9.63 -14.75
CA VAL A 253 21.87 8.99 -15.54
C VAL A 253 21.57 7.60 -15.02
N VAL A 254 22.59 6.77 -14.81
CA VAL A 254 22.41 5.39 -14.28
C VAL A 254 21.82 5.42 -12.88
N ALA A 255 22.36 6.26 -11.98
CA ALA A 255 21.87 6.35 -10.61
C ALA A 255 20.39 6.75 -10.52
N MET A 256 19.99 7.74 -11.32
CA MET A 256 18.59 8.18 -11.35
C MET A 256 17.67 7.15 -12.00
N ALA A 257 18.10 6.47 -13.05
CA ALA A 257 17.33 5.38 -13.67
C ALA A 257 17.10 4.24 -12.67
N VAL A 258 18.15 3.85 -11.93
CA VAL A 258 18.06 2.84 -10.86
C VAL A 258 17.12 3.31 -9.75
N MET A 259 17.24 4.56 -9.30
CA MET A 259 16.34 5.12 -8.28
C MET A 259 14.87 5.04 -8.72
N PHE A 260 14.56 5.39 -9.98
CA PHE A 260 13.19 5.30 -10.50
C PHE A 260 12.69 3.87 -10.57
N ALA A 261 13.52 2.93 -11.02
CA ALA A 261 13.18 1.50 -11.05
C ALA A 261 12.84 0.99 -9.65
N ILE A 262 13.66 1.34 -8.65
CA ILE A 262 13.47 0.97 -7.26
C ILE A 262 12.19 1.57 -6.68
N PHE A 263 11.94 2.87 -6.90
CA PHE A 263 10.74 3.54 -6.39
C PHE A 263 9.47 3.21 -7.17
N SER A 264 9.57 2.53 -8.31
CA SER A 264 8.41 1.93 -8.96
C SER A 264 7.93 0.66 -8.27
N ILE A 265 8.75 0.03 -7.42
CA ILE A 265 8.34 -1.11 -6.60
C ILE A 265 7.39 -0.58 -5.50
N PRO A 266 6.16 -1.11 -5.38
CA PRO A 266 5.21 -0.64 -4.38
C PRO A 266 5.73 -0.76 -2.94
N HIS A 267 5.27 0.14 -2.07
CA HIS A 267 5.57 0.06 -0.64
C HIS A 267 4.92 -1.17 0.00
N SER A 268 5.57 -1.72 1.01
CA SER A 268 5.02 -2.78 1.88
C SER A 268 4.70 -4.11 1.20
N MET A 269 5.28 -4.41 0.03
CA MET A 269 5.11 -5.72 -0.60
C MET A 269 5.68 -6.86 0.26
N ARG A 270 6.83 -6.64 0.88
CA ARG A 270 7.46 -7.52 1.87
C ARG A 270 7.94 -6.64 3.03
N GLY A 271 6.99 -6.06 3.75
CA GLY A 271 7.26 -5.19 4.90
C GLY A 271 7.27 -5.99 6.20
N SER A 272 7.52 -5.28 7.30
CA SER A 272 7.47 -5.86 8.66
C SER A 272 6.15 -6.57 8.91
N GLU A 273 6.20 -7.71 9.61
CA GLU A 273 5.08 -8.59 9.90
C GLU A 273 5.15 -9.06 11.35
N LEU A 274 4.02 -9.00 12.05
CA LEU A 274 3.93 -9.53 13.40
C LEU A 274 3.87 -11.05 13.36
N ASN A 275 4.82 -11.71 14.00
CA ASN A 275 4.71 -13.12 14.33
C ASN A 275 3.73 -13.28 15.50
N HIS A 276 2.58 -13.86 15.24
CA HIS A 276 1.50 -14.00 16.23
C HIS A 276 1.82 -14.98 17.36
N GLU A 277 2.81 -15.86 17.19
CA GLU A 277 3.22 -16.83 18.22
C GLU A 277 4.24 -16.21 19.20
N THR A 278 5.21 -15.48 18.66
CA THR A 278 6.30 -14.89 19.45
C THR A 278 6.02 -13.45 19.88
N GLY A 279 5.06 -12.77 19.27
CA GLY A 279 4.78 -11.35 19.46
C GLY A 279 5.87 -10.42 18.92
N VAL A 280 6.82 -10.94 18.15
CA VAL A 280 7.96 -10.16 17.60
C VAL A 280 7.62 -9.72 16.17
N ILE A 281 8.04 -8.50 15.85
CA ILE A 281 7.92 -7.97 14.49
C ILE A 281 9.15 -8.39 13.69
N GLU A 282 8.91 -9.16 12.63
CA GLU A 282 9.93 -9.69 11.72
C GLU A 282 9.73 -9.13 10.31
N SER A 283 10.73 -9.32 9.43
CA SER A 283 10.53 -9.06 8.00
C SER A 283 9.70 -10.18 7.38
N ALA A 284 8.71 -9.83 6.57
CA ALA A 284 7.92 -10.83 5.84
C ALA A 284 8.82 -11.71 4.96
N LYS A 285 8.59 -13.01 5.01
CA LYS A 285 9.34 -14.04 4.27
C LYS A 285 8.96 -14.10 2.80
#